data_635310bc7d9ba2db9bcb9786d504e648
#
_entry.id   635310bc7d9ba2db9bcb9786d504e648
#
_cell.length_a   1.000
_cell.length_b   1.000
_cell.length_c   1.000
_cell.angle_alpha   90.00
_cell.angle_beta   90.00
_cell.angle_gamma   90.00
#
_symmetry.space_group_name_H-M   'P 1'
#
loop_
_entity.id
_entity.type
_entity.pdbx_description
1 polymer ?
#
loop_
_entity_poly.entity_id
_entity_poly.type
_entity_poly.pdbx_seq_one_letter_code
_entity_poly.pdbx_strand_id
1 'polypeptide(L)'
;MKKKRTHQMIAGLAAVSLGVLPAFAASNGVATASSPASDAAGTWGFSHENVLGTSLDVAIQAPSRSVAAKAEKAALAAFDHQSRILSAWDKDSEFTCWEKTRGVAVKVSPELMETLARFDAWRDQTHGVLDASSETAARLWRTASAKGAAPTNEELAAAVKAMQQPHWSLDRVAGTATRLTDAPLVLATFVKSAITAHAADAALAAGATGVMLNVGGDIVTRGGLTQRVDIADPTAHAENDAALDTVLLQDRAIATSGGYRRGFDVAGEHKSHLIDPRTAMPAVGVLSSSVIAKDAETAGALATALSILSPRASQALMEQHPEAAYLLVTSSGERIASSGWAQYQQAATQPVAYQVKAGSAKPAAAGATWNQSMELQVKLTLPRIENPRYRRPYVAVWVEDKDKYPVRTIALWFLKPRYLNEMKGWYRDDQVRNLAEGTDISATVSSATREPGTYSVKWDGKDNAGKLVKAGTYTIFIEAAREHGGHSLVKQEIDFNGKAAQFSLPASEELGVVALDYRKK
;
A
#
# COMPACT_ATOMS: atom_id res chain seq x y z
N MET A 1 -4.05 59.63 4.87
CA MET A 1 -3.66 59.88 6.30
C MET A 1 -2.91 58.67 6.82
N LYS A 2 -1.67 58.95 7.22
CA LYS A 2 -0.69 57.97 7.78
C LYS A 2 -1.09 57.53 9.18
N LYS A 3 -0.81 56.25 9.54
CA LYS A 3 -0.25 55.90 10.85
C LYS A 3 0.49 54.57 10.79
N LYS A 4 1.82 54.71 10.88
CA LYS A 4 2.79 53.68 11.31
C LYS A 4 2.72 53.49 12.84
N ARG A 5 2.99 52.27 13.34
CA ARG A 5 3.58 51.96 14.63
C ARG A 5 4.25 50.59 14.52
N THR A 6 5.49 50.51 14.41
CA THR A 6 6.73 50.51 15.22
C THR A 6 6.75 49.48 16.36
N HIS A 7 7.75 48.61 16.24
CA HIS A 7 8.40 47.65 17.15
C HIS A 7 8.35 47.95 18.66
N GLN A 8 8.36 46.83 19.44
CA GLN A 8 9.22 46.76 20.61
C GLN A 8 9.61 45.31 20.93
N MET A 9 10.94 45.03 20.87
CA MET A 9 11.62 43.92 21.52
C MET A 9 11.67 44.18 23.02
N ILE A 10 11.51 43.10 23.82
CA ILE A 10 12.00 43.09 25.19
C ILE A 10 12.76 41.79 25.42
N ALA A 11 14.05 41.96 25.68
CA ALA A 11 14.96 40.96 26.23
C ALA A 11 14.83 40.98 27.78
N GLY A 12 14.87 39.83 28.39
CA GLY A 12 14.87 39.70 29.85
C GLY A 12 15.75 38.55 30.31
N LEU A 13 16.75 38.92 31.08
CA LEU A 13 17.90 38.17 31.62
C LEU A 13 17.53 37.05 32.59
N ALA A 14 18.51 36.18 32.71
CA ALA A 14 18.73 35.03 33.58
C ALA A 14 18.54 35.30 35.09
N ALA A 15 18.16 34.26 35.82
CA ALA A 15 18.48 34.10 37.24
C ALA A 15 18.89 32.63 37.50
N VAL A 16 20.14 32.49 37.92
CA VAL A 16 20.76 31.26 38.43
C VAL A 16 20.33 31.11 39.90
N SER A 17 19.82 29.94 40.29
CA SER A 17 19.77 29.55 41.70
C SER A 17 20.42 28.19 41.89
N LEU A 18 21.54 28.19 42.61
CA LEU A 18 22.20 27.02 43.19
C LEU A 18 21.29 26.37 44.23
N GLY A 19 21.06 25.08 44.10
CA GLY A 19 20.42 24.26 45.13
C GLY A 19 21.20 22.95 45.32
N VAL A 20 21.63 22.76 46.55
CA VAL A 20 22.50 21.74 47.15
C VAL A 20 22.04 20.30 46.83
N LEU A 21 23.02 19.45 46.50
CA LEU A 21 22.94 17.99 46.40
C LEU A 21 22.94 17.34 47.79
N PRO A 22 22.23 16.22 48.00
CA PRO A 22 22.76 15.16 48.85
C PRO A 22 23.28 13.97 48.02
N ALA A 23 24.46 13.52 48.38
CA ALA A 23 25.09 12.31 47.88
C ALA A 23 24.30 11.08 48.31
N PHE A 24 23.95 10.19 47.36
CA PHE A 24 23.60 8.80 47.67
C PHE A 24 24.43 7.86 46.84
N ALA A 25 24.78 6.76 47.50
CA ALA A 25 25.80 5.78 47.17
C ALA A 25 25.66 5.14 45.78
N ALA A 26 26.80 4.88 45.16
CA ALA A 26 26.97 4.04 44.03
C ALA A 26 26.52 2.61 44.31
N SER A 27 25.50 2.11 43.61
CA SER A 27 25.26 0.70 43.41
C SER A 27 25.73 0.39 41.97
N ASN A 28 26.69 -0.54 41.87
CA ASN A 28 27.23 -1.05 40.59
C ASN A 28 26.12 -1.72 39.80
N GLY A 29 25.43 -0.97 38.96
CA GLY A 29 24.64 -1.49 37.87
C GLY A 29 25.56 -1.83 36.69
N VAL A 30 25.67 -3.10 36.40
CA VAL A 30 26.30 -3.61 35.18
C VAL A 30 25.57 -2.96 34.01
N ALA A 31 26.22 -1.99 33.36
CA ALA A 31 25.78 -1.48 32.07
C ALA A 31 25.90 -2.63 31.08
N THR A 32 24.76 -3.22 30.71
CA THR A 32 24.68 -4.05 29.51
C THR A 32 24.99 -3.13 28.34
N ALA A 33 26.22 -3.22 27.85
CA ALA A 33 26.64 -2.63 26.62
C ALA A 33 25.69 -3.14 25.52
N SER A 34 24.88 -2.24 24.94
CA SER A 34 24.22 -2.49 23.68
C SER A 34 25.32 -2.82 22.67
N SER A 35 25.36 -4.07 22.22
CA SER A 35 26.27 -4.49 21.16
C SER A 35 26.14 -3.48 20.01
N PRO A 36 27.24 -2.97 19.44
CA PRO A 36 27.18 -2.16 18.25
C PRO A 36 26.52 -3.01 17.16
N ALA A 37 25.45 -2.49 16.54
CA ALA A 37 24.80 -3.14 15.42
C ALA A 37 25.89 -3.55 14.42
N SER A 38 26.00 -4.85 14.13
CA SER A 38 27.08 -5.36 13.29
C SER A 38 27.06 -4.64 11.94
N ASP A 39 28.16 -4.05 11.56
CA ASP A 39 28.36 -3.37 10.26
C ASP A 39 28.60 -4.40 9.14
N ALA A 40 28.04 -5.60 9.28
CA ALA A 40 28.13 -6.70 8.34
C ALA A 40 27.11 -6.54 7.21
N ALA A 41 27.43 -7.15 6.05
CA ALA A 41 26.51 -7.20 4.92
C ALA A 41 25.15 -7.80 5.31
N GLY A 42 24.05 -7.15 4.86
CA GLY A 42 22.70 -7.55 5.23
C GLY A 42 21.61 -6.89 4.38
N THR A 43 20.36 -7.13 4.76
CA THR A 43 19.19 -6.46 4.18
C THR A 43 18.54 -5.59 5.23
N TRP A 44 18.26 -4.35 4.89
CA TRP A 44 17.62 -3.35 5.76
C TRP A 44 16.29 -2.90 5.17
N GLY A 45 15.25 -2.89 6.02
CA GLY A 45 13.93 -2.39 5.70
C GLY A 45 13.74 -0.94 6.13
N PHE A 46 13.07 -0.14 5.29
CA PHE A 46 12.63 1.22 5.57
C PHE A 46 11.21 1.39 5.04
N SER A 47 10.48 2.35 5.60
CA SER A 47 9.12 2.64 5.14
C SER A 47 8.86 4.15 5.23
N HIS A 48 8.13 4.67 4.25
CA HIS A 48 7.80 6.10 4.14
C HIS A 48 6.34 6.28 3.74
N GLU A 49 5.73 7.36 4.21
CA GLU A 49 4.38 7.77 3.85
C GLU A 49 4.40 8.92 2.85
N ASN A 50 3.32 9.02 2.07
CA ASN A 50 3.08 10.09 1.10
C ASN A 50 4.14 10.20 -0.02
N VAL A 51 4.74 9.07 -0.39
CA VAL A 51 5.57 8.99 -1.60
C VAL A 51 4.64 8.72 -2.78
N LEU A 52 4.58 9.63 -3.73
CA LEU A 52 3.63 9.60 -4.85
C LEU A 52 2.17 9.40 -4.42
N GLY A 53 1.79 9.96 -3.25
CA GLY A 53 0.44 9.87 -2.69
C GLY A 53 0.08 8.52 -2.04
N THR A 54 1.05 7.64 -1.81
CA THR A 54 0.85 6.34 -1.17
C THR A 54 2.01 6.00 -0.21
N SER A 55 2.02 4.78 0.36
CA SER A 55 3.15 4.26 1.13
C SER A 55 4.26 3.76 0.20
N LEU A 56 5.51 3.86 0.68
CA LEU A 56 6.69 3.26 0.09
C LEU A 56 7.34 2.31 1.10
N ASP A 57 7.41 1.03 0.76
CA ASP A 57 8.24 0.06 1.49
C ASP A 57 9.53 -0.17 0.72
N VAL A 58 10.64 -0.22 1.45
CA VAL A 58 11.99 -0.31 0.91
C VAL A 58 12.73 -1.47 1.57
N ALA A 59 13.31 -2.38 0.78
CA ALA A 59 14.30 -3.32 1.25
C ALA A 59 15.61 -3.11 0.47
N ILE A 60 16.71 -2.89 1.19
CA ILE A 60 18.02 -2.62 0.60
C ILE A 60 19.02 -3.65 1.12
N GLN A 61 19.58 -4.43 0.21
CA GLN A 61 20.75 -5.26 0.45
C GLN A 61 22.01 -4.44 0.23
N ALA A 62 22.91 -4.43 1.20
CA ALA A 62 24.13 -3.61 1.14
C ALA A 62 25.27 -4.23 1.95
N PRO A 63 26.55 -3.79 1.75
CA PRO A 63 27.69 -4.22 2.56
C PRO A 63 27.62 -3.78 4.02
N SER A 64 26.91 -2.68 4.33
CA SER A 64 26.76 -2.15 5.68
C SER A 64 25.46 -1.35 5.83
N ARG A 65 25.02 -1.11 7.07
CA ARG A 65 23.88 -0.26 7.39
C ARG A 65 24.06 1.20 6.90
N SER A 66 25.29 1.71 6.97
CA SER A 66 25.61 3.05 6.49
C SER A 66 25.40 3.18 4.98
N VAL A 67 25.80 2.17 4.19
CA VAL A 67 25.56 2.12 2.75
C VAL A 67 24.06 1.97 2.46
N ALA A 68 23.34 1.14 3.21
CA ALA A 68 21.89 1.00 3.06
C ALA A 68 21.16 2.34 3.30
N ALA A 69 21.50 3.08 4.35
CA ALA A 69 20.92 4.40 4.63
C ALA A 69 21.27 5.45 3.55
N LYS A 70 22.47 5.39 2.96
CA LYS A 70 22.85 6.24 1.83
C LYS A 70 22.03 5.91 0.59
N ALA A 71 21.80 4.63 0.32
CA ALA A 71 21.01 4.16 -0.81
C ALA A 71 19.52 4.53 -0.65
N GLU A 72 18.94 4.38 0.54
CA GLU A 72 17.60 4.86 0.87
C GLU A 72 17.46 6.36 0.58
N LYS A 73 18.40 7.17 1.08
CA LYS A 73 18.38 8.62 0.84
C LYS A 73 18.44 8.97 -0.65
N ALA A 74 19.22 8.22 -1.43
CA ALA A 74 19.32 8.41 -2.88
C ALA A 74 17.99 8.08 -3.58
N ALA A 75 17.33 6.98 -3.19
CA ALA A 75 16.00 6.65 -3.70
C ALA A 75 14.96 7.73 -3.39
N LEU A 76 14.91 8.22 -2.15
CA LEU A 76 13.99 9.30 -1.76
C LEU A 76 14.25 10.59 -2.53
N ALA A 77 15.52 10.96 -2.74
CA ALA A 77 15.87 12.13 -3.53
C ALA A 77 15.42 11.99 -5.00
N ALA A 78 15.47 10.78 -5.57
CA ALA A 78 14.96 10.50 -6.92
C ALA A 78 13.43 10.63 -6.97
N PHE A 79 12.69 10.11 -5.99
CA PHE A 79 11.25 10.33 -5.88
C PHE A 79 10.90 11.82 -5.80
N ASP A 80 11.57 12.58 -4.95
CA ASP A 80 11.34 14.02 -4.79
C ASP A 80 11.63 14.79 -6.07
N HIS A 81 12.72 14.44 -6.78
CA HIS A 81 13.07 15.07 -8.06
C HIS A 81 12.00 14.83 -9.11
N GLN A 82 11.61 13.57 -9.33
CA GLN A 82 10.60 13.22 -10.32
C GLN A 82 9.21 13.78 -9.98
N SER A 83 8.87 13.85 -8.69
CA SER A 83 7.59 14.44 -8.25
C SER A 83 7.51 15.93 -8.57
N ARG A 84 8.60 16.69 -8.43
CA ARG A 84 8.63 18.12 -8.83
C ARG A 84 8.43 18.31 -10.32
N ILE A 85 8.74 17.31 -11.14
CA ILE A 85 8.55 17.38 -12.60
C ILE A 85 7.17 16.88 -13.01
N LEU A 86 6.76 15.70 -12.53
CA LEU A 86 5.67 14.90 -13.13
C LEU A 86 4.37 14.88 -12.31
N SER A 87 4.33 15.45 -11.11
CA SER A 87 3.12 15.41 -10.29
C SER A 87 1.96 16.20 -10.94
N ALA A 88 0.80 15.55 -11.06
CA ALA A 88 -0.44 16.19 -11.47
C ALA A 88 -1.21 16.85 -10.29
N TRP A 89 -0.75 16.65 -9.06
CA TRP A 89 -1.38 17.13 -7.82
C TRP A 89 -0.60 18.26 -7.14
N ASP A 90 0.70 18.36 -7.40
CA ASP A 90 1.50 19.50 -6.95
C ASP A 90 1.31 20.67 -7.94
N LYS A 91 0.71 21.74 -7.44
CA LYS A 91 0.42 22.97 -8.23
C LYS A 91 1.68 23.66 -8.77
N ASP A 92 2.83 23.37 -8.17
CA ASP A 92 4.13 23.98 -8.48
C ASP A 92 5.03 23.02 -9.27
N SER A 93 4.57 21.81 -9.62
CA SER A 93 5.29 20.90 -10.50
C SER A 93 5.43 21.46 -11.91
N GLU A 94 6.48 21.02 -12.62
CA GLU A 94 6.69 21.44 -14.00
C GLU A 94 5.50 21.03 -14.88
N PHE A 95 5.00 19.80 -14.75
CA PHE A 95 3.83 19.33 -15.48
C PHE A 95 2.61 20.20 -15.25
N THR A 96 2.28 20.50 -13.99
CA THR A 96 1.09 21.34 -13.67
C THR A 96 1.26 22.79 -14.13
N CYS A 97 2.49 23.32 -14.10
CA CYS A 97 2.78 24.65 -14.66
C CYS A 97 2.62 24.64 -16.18
N TRP A 98 3.16 23.63 -16.87
CA TRP A 98 3.01 23.46 -18.31
C TRP A 98 1.53 23.21 -18.70
N GLU A 99 0.81 22.40 -17.92
CA GLU A 99 -0.61 22.10 -18.17
C GLU A 99 -1.50 23.35 -18.20
N LYS A 100 -1.15 24.39 -17.49
CA LYS A 100 -1.87 25.67 -17.49
C LYS A 100 -1.63 26.52 -18.74
N THR A 101 -0.64 26.17 -19.58
CA THR A 101 -0.37 26.88 -20.82
C THR A 101 -1.30 26.42 -21.95
N ARG A 102 -1.47 27.21 -23.00
CA ARG A 102 -2.29 26.86 -24.13
C ARG A 102 -1.77 27.45 -25.43
N GLY A 103 -1.55 26.64 -26.45
CA GLY A 103 -1.18 27.07 -27.81
C GLY A 103 0.19 27.76 -27.89
N VAL A 104 1.01 27.66 -26.85
CA VAL A 104 2.33 28.29 -26.79
C VAL A 104 3.37 27.19 -26.57
N ALA A 105 4.44 27.22 -27.37
CA ALA A 105 5.58 26.33 -27.20
C ALA A 105 6.36 26.74 -25.94
N VAL A 106 6.43 25.86 -24.96
CA VAL A 106 7.11 26.07 -23.67
C VAL A 106 8.29 25.11 -23.58
N LYS A 107 9.45 25.60 -23.18
CA LYS A 107 10.60 24.75 -22.85
C LYS A 107 10.25 23.86 -21.67
N VAL A 108 10.52 22.57 -21.82
CA VAL A 108 10.29 21.57 -20.77
C VAL A 108 11.56 20.75 -20.52
N SER A 109 11.64 20.16 -19.32
CA SER A 109 12.73 19.25 -18.97
C SER A 109 12.77 18.03 -19.90
N PRO A 110 13.91 17.39 -20.07
CA PRO A 110 14.02 16.12 -20.79
C PRO A 110 13.10 15.05 -20.23
N GLU A 111 12.92 15.01 -18.92
CA GLU A 111 12.04 14.05 -18.21
C GLU A 111 10.57 14.25 -18.55
N LEU A 112 10.07 15.49 -18.57
CA LEU A 112 8.70 15.76 -18.97
C LEU A 112 8.50 15.51 -20.46
N MET A 113 9.45 15.93 -21.32
CA MET A 113 9.43 15.66 -22.76
C MET A 113 9.32 14.17 -23.05
N GLU A 114 10.16 13.36 -22.41
CA GLU A 114 10.19 11.92 -22.60
C GLU A 114 8.89 11.26 -22.09
N THR A 115 8.40 11.69 -20.92
CA THR A 115 7.14 11.17 -20.36
C THR A 115 5.95 11.45 -21.29
N LEU A 116 5.84 12.65 -21.84
CA LEU A 116 4.78 12.98 -22.80
C LEU A 116 4.89 12.13 -24.08
N ALA A 117 6.11 11.95 -24.60
CA ALA A 117 6.34 11.13 -25.78
C ALA A 117 6.02 9.63 -25.54
N ARG A 118 6.27 9.12 -24.32
CA ARG A 118 5.90 7.76 -23.93
C ARG A 118 4.38 7.60 -23.82
N PHE A 119 3.67 8.61 -23.35
CA PHE A 119 2.19 8.59 -23.40
C PHE A 119 1.68 8.50 -24.84
N ASP A 120 2.27 9.23 -25.81
CA ASP A 120 1.91 9.10 -27.23
C ASP A 120 2.16 7.67 -27.72
N ALA A 121 3.33 7.10 -27.42
CA ALA A 121 3.68 5.75 -27.83
C ALA A 121 2.74 4.69 -27.23
N TRP A 122 2.42 4.77 -25.93
CA TRP A 122 1.49 3.85 -25.28
C TRP A 122 0.05 4.03 -25.78
N ARG A 123 -0.36 5.27 -26.07
CA ARG A 123 -1.67 5.54 -26.67
C ARG A 123 -1.80 4.86 -28.02
N ASP A 124 -0.78 4.95 -28.86
CA ASP A 124 -0.75 4.32 -30.19
C ASP A 124 -0.74 2.78 -30.07
N GLN A 125 0.14 2.20 -29.26
CA GLN A 125 0.26 0.76 -29.05
C GLN A 125 -1.02 0.13 -28.49
N THR A 126 -1.73 0.84 -27.62
CA THR A 126 -2.96 0.37 -26.98
C THR A 126 -4.23 0.83 -27.70
N HIS A 127 -4.09 1.47 -28.87
CA HIS A 127 -5.22 2.00 -29.64
C HIS A 127 -6.15 2.88 -28.79
N GLY A 128 -5.56 3.78 -27.99
CA GLY A 128 -6.27 4.75 -27.16
C GLY A 128 -6.82 4.22 -25.84
N VAL A 129 -6.48 3.00 -25.42
CA VAL A 129 -6.86 2.47 -24.08
C VAL A 129 -6.11 3.21 -22.97
N LEU A 130 -4.83 3.53 -23.20
CA LEU A 130 -4.05 4.37 -22.31
C LEU A 130 -4.02 5.80 -22.86
N ASP A 131 -4.57 6.73 -22.09
CA ASP A 131 -4.66 8.14 -22.47
C ASP A 131 -4.53 9.03 -21.23
N ALA A 132 -3.67 10.04 -21.32
CA ALA A 132 -3.46 11.00 -20.22
C ALA A 132 -4.71 11.84 -19.92
N SER A 133 -5.65 11.96 -20.86
CA SER A 133 -6.90 12.72 -20.70
C SER A 133 -8.06 11.92 -20.11
N SER A 134 -7.86 10.66 -19.70
CA SER A 134 -8.87 9.80 -19.06
C SER A 134 -9.52 10.46 -17.83
N GLU A 135 -8.85 11.43 -17.21
CA GLU A 135 -9.41 12.29 -16.15
C GLU A 135 -10.69 13.03 -16.60
N THR A 136 -10.87 13.29 -17.91
CA THR A 136 -12.11 13.86 -18.47
C THR A 136 -13.31 13.00 -18.13
N ALA A 137 -13.23 11.70 -18.39
CA ALA A 137 -14.29 10.77 -18.05
C ALA A 137 -14.37 10.50 -16.54
N ALA A 138 -13.22 10.47 -15.83
CA ALA A 138 -13.22 10.32 -14.38
C ALA A 138 -13.97 11.45 -13.67
N ARG A 139 -13.84 12.70 -14.12
CA ARG A 139 -14.63 13.83 -13.61
C ARG A 139 -16.11 13.68 -13.89
N LEU A 140 -16.47 13.19 -15.07
CA LEU A 140 -17.86 12.93 -15.45
C LEU A 140 -18.48 11.91 -14.49
N TRP A 141 -17.79 10.78 -14.23
CA TRP A 141 -18.29 9.74 -13.32
C TRP A 141 -18.30 10.16 -11.85
N ARG A 142 -17.37 10.99 -11.40
CA ARG A 142 -17.44 11.61 -10.04
C ARG A 142 -18.68 12.49 -9.91
N THR A 143 -19.01 13.26 -10.96
CA THR A 143 -20.22 14.08 -10.97
C THR A 143 -21.48 13.22 -10.96
N ALA A 144 -21.49 12.14 -11.73
CA ALA A 144 -22.58 11.15 -11.75
C ALA A 144 -22.80 10.48 -10.38
N SER A 145 -21.71 10.12 -9.70
CA SER A 145 -21.76 9.59 -8.34
C SER A 145 -22.38 10.59 -7.35
N ALA A 146 -21.97 11.85 -7.42
CA ALA A 146 -22.52 12.90 -6.57
C ALA A 146 -24.00 13.18 -6.84
N LYS A 147 -24.46 13.00 -8.08
CA LYS A 147 -25.88 13.18 -8.49
C LYS A 147 -26.73 11.92 -8.27
N GLY A 148 -26.11 10.75 -8.05
CA GLY A 148 -26.79 9.46 -7.97
C GLY A 148 -27.38 8.97 -9.30
N ALA A 149 -26.94 9.51 -10.43
CA ALA A 149 -27.44 9.18 -11.77
C ALA A 149 -26.29 9.01 -12.77
N ALA A 150 -26.37 8.00 -13.63
CA ALA A 150 -25.36 7.77 -14.68
C ALA A 150 -25.30 8.93 -15.67
N PRO A 151 -24.12 9.16 -16.32
CA PRO A 151 -24.00 10.15 -17.38
C PRO A 151 -24.92 9.82 -18.57
N THR A 152 -25.39 10.84 -19.27
CA THR A 152 -26.17 10.66 -20.51
C THR A 152 -25.27 10.22 -21.67
N ASN A 153 -25.88 9.69 -22.73
CA ASN A 153 -25.13 9.31 -23.95
C ASN A 153 -24.44 10.51 -24.59
N GLU A 154 -25.04 11.70 -24.51
CA GLU A 154 -24.46 12.95 -25.04
C GLU A 154 -23.24 13.37 -24.23
N GLU A 155 -23.30 13.28 -22.89
CA GLU A 155 -22.17 13.56 -22.00
C GLU A 155 -21.01 12.59 -22.26
N LEU A 156 -21.31 11.29 -22.43
CA LEU A 156 -20.31 10.27 -22.76
C LEU A 156 -19.67 10.53 -24.13
N ALA A 157 -20.48 10.80 -25.16
CA ALA A 157 -19.98 11.11 -26.49
C ALA A 157 -19.09 12.37 -26.52
N ALA A 158 -19.49 13.41 -25.78
CA ALA A 158 -18.69 14.63 -25.64
C ALA A 158 -17.34 14.36 -24.95
N ALA A 159 -17.31 13.52 -23.90
CA ALA A 159 -16.10 13.13 -23.22
C ALA A 159 -15.17 12.32 -24.15
N VAL A 160 -15.71 11.35 -24.89
CA VAL A 160 -14.93 10.58 -25.88
C VAL A 160 -14.31 11.50 -26.92
N LYS A 161 -15.12 12.41 -27.51
CA LYS A 161 -14.63 13.36 -28.51
C LYS A 161 -13.50 14.24 -27.96
N ALA A 162 -13.58 14.66 -26.70
CA ALA A 162 -12.54 15.45 -26.05
C ALA A 162 -11.24 14.64 -25.86
N MET A 163 -11.34 13.36 -25.43
CA MET A 163 -10.20 12.49 -25.19
C MET A 163 -9.51 12.01 -26.48
N GLN A 164 -10.22 11.97 -27.62
CA GLN A 164 -9.65 11.56 -28.89
C GLN A 164 -8.77 12.61 -29.57
N GLN A 165 -8.77 13.85 -29.08
CA GLN A 165 -7.94 14.92 -29.64
C GLN A 165 -6.46 14.70 -29.34
N PRO A 166 -5.53 15.18 -30.19
CA PRO A 166 -4.14 15.33 -29.78
C PRO A 166 -4.06 16.43 -28.70
N HIS A 167 -3.48 16.09 -27.54
CA HIS A 167 -3.46 16.99 -26.36
C HIS A 167 -2.24 17.90 -26.32
N TRP A 168 -1.17 17.52 -27.03
CA TRP A 168 0.08 18.27 -27.14
C TRP A 168 0.78 18.01 -28.46
N SER A 169 1.74 18.86 -28.76
CA SER A 169 2.77 18.59 -29.77
C SER A 169 4.14 18.79 -29.16
N LEU A 170 5.11 17.96 -29.58
CA LEU A 170 6.47 17.94 -29.05
C LEU A 170 7.46 18.36 -30.15
N ASP A 171 8.34 19.30 -29.84
CA ASP A 171 9.53 19.60 -30.63
C ASP A 171 10.78 19.19 -29.85
N ARG A 172 11.29 18.01 -30.15
CA ARG A 172 12.47 17.44 -29.48
C ARG A 172 13.76 18.23 -29.78
N VAL A 173 13.84 18.88 -30.93
CA VAL A 173 15.02 19.68 -31.32
C VAL A 173 15.04 20.99 -30.54
N ALA A 174 13.90 21.66 -30.49
CA ALA A 174 13.74 22.88 -29.69
C ALA A 174 13.62 22.60 -28.18
N GLY A 175 13.36 21.36 -27.76
CA GLY A 175 13.08 21.01 -26.36
C GLY A 175 11.82 21.67 -25.83
N THR A 176 10.76 21.77 -26.67
CA THR A 176 9.51 22.43 -26.30
C THR A 176 8.30 21.51 -26.45
N ALA A 177 7.31 21.71 -25.57
CA ALA A 177 6.01 21.08 -25.63
C ALA A 177 4.91 22.14 -25.70
N THR A 178 3.95 21.95 -26.61
CA THR A 178 2.80 22.85 -26.79
C THR A 178 1.52 22.16 -26.38
N ARG A 179 0.79 22.68 -25.40
CA ARG A 179 -0.53 22.21 -25.01
C ARG A 179 -1.58 22.61 -26.05
N LEU A 180 -2.37 21.66 -26.57
CA LEU A 180 -3.32 21.87 -27.67
C LEU A 180 -4.79 21.92 -27.22
N THR A 181 -5.14 21.20 -26.13
CA THR A 181 -6.53 21.07 -25.67
C THR A 181 -6.70 21.51 -24.21
N ASP A 182 -7.94 21.75 -23.76
CA ASP A 182 -8.29 22.04 -22.35
C ASP A 182 -8.68 20.77 -21.58
N ALA A 183 -8.61 19.59 -22.21
CA ALA A 183 -8.88 18.34 -21.52
C ALA A 183 -7.96 18.19 -20.29
N PRO A 184 -8.47 17.85 -19.11
CA PRO A 184 -7.64 17.64 -17.95
C PRO A 184 -6.72 16.44 -18.18
N LEU A 185 -5.45 16.60 -17.86
CA LEU A 185 -4.45 15.56 -18.05
C LEU A 185 -3.94 15.04 -16.71
N VAL A 186 -3.69 13.74 -16.64
CA VAL A 186 -3.07 13.09 -15.47
C VAL A 186 -2.03 12.07 -15.94
N LEU A 187 -0.79 12.25 -15.50
CA LEU A 187 0.32 11.35 -15.81
C LEU A 187 0.38 10.21 -14.77
N ALA A 188 -0.68 9.40 -14.66
CA ALA A 188 -0.75 8.39 -13.59
C ALA A 188 -0.36 6.99 -14.06
N THR A 189 -0.83 6.54 -15.19
CA THR A 189 -0.85 5.17 -15.69
C THR A 189 0.41 4.35 -15.36
N PHE A 190 1.53 4.65 -16.01
CA PHE A 190 2.82 3.95 -15.85
C PHE A 190 3.87 4.80 -15.11
N VAL A 191 3.62 6.08 -14.91
CA VAL A 191 4.62 7.03 -14.39
C VAL A 191 5.07 6.66 -12.98
N LYS A 192 4.16 6.17 -12.13
CA LYS A 192 4.50 5.70 -10.80
C LYS A 192 5.55 4.58 -10.85
N SER A 193 5.36 3.59 -11.71
CA SER A 193 6.28 2.45 -11.88
C SER A 193 7.63 2.92 -12.47
N ALA A 194 7.61 3.83 -13.46
CA ALA A 194 8.82 4.41 -14.04
C ALA A 194 9.65 5.20 -13.01
N ILE A 195 9.00 6.05 -12.20
CA ILE A 195 9.65 6.78 -11.11
C ILE A 195 10.25 5.81 -10.08
N THR A 196 9.52 4.73 -9.74
CA THR A 196 10.00 3.71 -8.80
C THR A 196 11.25 3.01 -9.32
N ALA A 197 11.32 2.72 -10.63
CA ALA A 197 12.53 2.16 -11.25
C ALA A 197 13.73 3.11 -11.17
N HIS A 198 13.55 4.39 -11.51
CA HIS A 198 14.61 5.40 -11.37
C HIS A 198 15.10 5.51 -9.93
N ALA A 199 14.20 5.44 -8.94
CA ALA A 199 14.58 5.47 -7.53
C ALA A 199 15.36 4.21 -7.12
N ALA A 200 15.00 3.03 -7.63
CA ALA A 200 15.74 1.79 -7.39
C ALA A 200 17.15 1.83 -8.02
N ASP A 201 17.27 2.36 -9.23
CA ASP A 201 18.56 2.54 -9.91
C ASP A 201 19.45 3.55 -9.17
N ALA A 202 18.88 4.63 -8.63
CA ALA A 202 19.61 5.59 -7.79
C ALA A 202 20.12 4.96 -6.49
N ALA A 203 19.37 4.04 -5.88
CA ALA A 203 19.81 3.30 -4.71
C ALA A 203 20.97 2.35 -5.03
N LEU A 204 20.93 1.64 -6.17
CA LEU A 204 22.07 0.82 -6.64
C LEU A 204 23.30 1.68 -6.88
N ALA A 205 23.17 2.81 -7.56
CA ALA A 205 24.26 3.75 -7.82
C ALA A 205 24.89 4.31 -6.52
N ALA A 206 24.12 4.37 -5.43
CA ALA A 206 24.59 4.78 -4.10
C ALA A 206 25.29 3.67 -3.31
N GLY A 207 25.41 2.44 -3.87
CA GLY A 207 26.18 1.33 -3.32
C GLY A 207 25.36 0.15 -2.78
N ALA A 208 24.04 0.13 -2.97
CA ALA A 208 23.25 -1.05 -2.71
C ALA A 208 23.64 -2.19 -3.67
N THR A 209 23.60 -3.45 -3.19
CA THR A 209 23.83 -4.65 -4.02
C THR A 209 22.51 -5.27 -4.48
N GLY A 210 21.41 -4.92 -3.83
CA GLY A 210 20.04 -5.32 -4.19
C GLY A 210 19.03 -4.36 -3.56
N VAL A 211 17.95 -4.09 -4.27
CA VAL A 211 16.91 -3.14 -3.86
C VAL A 211 15.54 -3.71 -4.20
N MET A 212 14.59 -3.56 -3.28
CA MET A 212 13.16 -3.67 -3.54
C MET A 212 12.47 -2.39 -3.10
N LEU A 213 11.67 -1.81 -3.97
CA LEU A 213 10.78 -0.69 -3.69
C LEU A 213 9.34 -1.10 -4.01
N ASN A 214 8.45 -0.92 -3.04
CA ASN A 214 7.01 -1.13 -3.19
C ASN A 214 6.28 0.20 -2.99
N VAL A 215 5.70 0.74 -4.04
CA VAL A 215 4.93 2.00 -4.03
C VAL A 215 3.47 1.69 -4.28
N GLY A 216 2.71 1.48 -3.18
CA GLY A 216 1.27 1.23 -3.27
C GLY A 216 0.90 0.04 -4.16
N GLY A 217 1.68 -1.04 -4.12
CA GLY A 217 1.46 -2.27 -4.87
C GLY A 217 2.23 -2.40 -6.18
N ASP A 218 2.87 -1.34 -6.68
CA ASP A 218 3.85 -1.45 -7.76
C ASP A 218 5.22 -1.76 -7.13
N ILE A 219 5.78 -2.90 -7.47
CA ILE A 219 7.02 -3.38 -6.87
C ILE A 219 8.11 -3.45 -7.93
N VAL A 220 9.27 -2.87 -7.62
CA VAL A 220 10.46 -2.94 -8.46
C VAL A 220 11.59 -3.59 -7.65
N THR A 221 12.21 -4.60 -8.22
CA THR A 221 13.45 -5.20 -7.71
C THR A 221 14.60 -4.92 -8.63
N ARG A 222 15.79 -4.64 -8.07
CA ARG A 222 17.03 -4.42 -8.81
C ARG A 222 18.19 -5.12 -8.13
N GLY A 223 19.14 -5.58 -8.94
CA GLY A 223 20.36 -6.25 -8.45
C GLY A 223 20.10 -7.63 -7.89
N GLY A 224 20.87 -8.03 -6.86
CA GLY A 224 20.89 -9.40 -6.32
C GLY A 224 19.74 -9.78 -5.40
N LEU A 225 18.84 -8.84 -5.03
CA LEU A 225 17.75 -9.12 -4.10
C LEU A 225 16.61 -9.86 -4.80
N THR A 226 16.28 -11.05 -4.28
CA THR A 226 15.06 -11.78 -4.66
C THR A 226 13.96 -11.47 -3.67
N GLN A 227 12.80 -11.03 -4.15
CA GLN A 227 11.64 -10.67 -3.35
C GLN A 227 10.48 -11.62 -3.62
N ARG A 228 9.91 -12.19 -2.56
CA ARG A 228 8.62 -12.87 -2.62
C ARG A 228 7.51 -11.82 -2.64
N VAL A 229 6.56 -11.96 -3.58
CA VAL A 229 5.39 -11.10 -3.71
C VAL A 229 4.14 -11.96 -3.73
N ASP A 230 3.24 -11.70 -2.80
CA ASP A 230 1.93 -12.32 -2.74
C ASP A 230 0.93 -11.46 -3.54
N ILE A 231 0.26 -12.07 -4.49
CA ILE A 231 -0.77 -11.43 -5.33
C ILE A 231 -2.10 -11.53 -4.59
N ALA A 232 -2.70 -10.38 -4.28
CA ALA A 232 -3.99 -10.35 -3.61
C ALA A 232 -5.11 -10.93 -4.49
N ASP A 233 -6.00 -11.72 -3.89
CA ASP A 233 -7.21 -12.18 -4.57
C ASP A 233 -8.23 -11.02 -4.61
N PRO A 234 -8.66 -10.53 -5.80
CA PRO A 234 -9.63 -9.45 -5.90
C PRO A 234 -11.02 -9.87 -5.41
N THR A 235 -11.29 -11.17 -5.26
CA THR A 235 -12.55 -11.73 -4.74
C THR A 235 -12.49 -12.00 -3.24
N ALA A 236 -11.33 -11.79 -2.60
CA ALA A 236 -11.16 -11.99 -1.17
C ALA A 236 -12.10 -11.10 -0.35
N HIS A 237 -12.62 -11.66 0.73
CA HIS A 237 -13.54 -10.97 1.64
C HIS A 237 -12.85 -10.39 2.88
N ALA A 238 -11.57 -10.73 3.09
CA ALA A 238 -10.76 -10.21 4.17
C ALA A 238 -9.31 -9.94 3.73
N GLU A 239 -8.65 -8.98 4.41
CA GLU A 239 -7.28 -8.56 4.11
C GLU A 239 -6.24 -9.67 4.34
N ASN A 240 -6.57 -10.65 5.17
CA ASN A 240 -5.75 -11.80 5.52
C ASN A 240 -6.26 -13.12 4.91
N ASP A 241 -7.11 -13.06 3.89
CA ASP A 241 -7.42 -14.23 3.07
C ASP A 241 -6.14 -14.69 2.33
N ALA A 242 -6.11 -15.94 1.90
CA ALA A 242 -4.97 -16.49 1.18
C ALA A 242 -4.70 -15.67 -0.10
N ALA A 243 -3.43 -15.49 -0.40
CA ALA A 243 -3.03 -14.88 -1.66
C ALA A 243 -3.55 -15.70 -2.85
N LEU A 244 -3.92 -15.01 -3.93
CA LEU A 244 -4.31 -15.63 -5.19
C LEU A 244 -3.16 -16.46 -5.77
N ASP A 245 -1.97 -15.92 -5.69
CA ASP A 245 -0.72 -16.51 -6.18
C ASP A 245 0.47 -15.90 -5.44
N THR A 246 1.63 -16.56 -5.53
CA THR A 246 2.90 -16.07 -4.98
C THR A 246 3.97 -16.15 -6.05
N VAL A 247 4.67 -15.04 -6.29
CA VAL A 247 5.75 -14.95 -7.27
C VAL A 247 7.07 -14.52 -6.61
N LEU A 248 8.19 -14.93 -7.23
CA LEU A 248 9.54 -14.49 -6.88
C LEU A 248 10.05 -13.53 -7.95
N LEU A 249 10.47 -12.36 -7.52
CA LEU A 249 11.00 -11.31 -8.39
C LEU A 249 12.47 -11.06 -8.09
N GLN A 250 13.29 -11.03 -9.13
CA GLN A 250 14.67 -10.58 -9.10
C GLN A 250 14.97 -9.78 -10.37
N ASP A 251 15.49 -8.58 -10.21
CA ASP A 251 15.80 -7.64 -11.31
C ASP A 251 14.64 -7.44 -12.29
N ARG A 252 13.42 -7.29 -11.72
CA ARG A 252 12.16 -7.14 -12.45
C ARG A 252 11.21 -6.22 -11.72
N ALA A 253 10.11 -5.89 -12.38
CA ALA A 253 9.00 -5.17 -11.80
C ALA A 253 7.69 -5.98 -11.92
N ILE A 254 6.80 -5.77 -10.97
CA ILE A 254 5.39 -6.18 -11.06
C ILE A 254 4.51 -4.97 -10.74
N ALA A 255 3.48 -4.78 -11.54
CA ALA A 255 2.42 -3.84 -11.27
C ALA A 255 1.07 -4.57 -11.27
N THR A 256 0.18 -4.16 -10.37
CA THR A 256 -1.19 -4.69 -10.32
C THR A 256 -2.19 -3.55 -10.38
N SER A 257 -3.06 -3.61 -11.38
CA SER A 257 -4.22 -2.73 -11.53
C SER A 257 -5.51 -3.49 -11.26
N GLY A 258 -6.50 -2.81 -10.66
CA GLY A 258 -7.81 -3.42 -10.42
C GLY A 258 -8.84 -2.39 -9.99
N GLY A 259 -10.08 -2.57 -10.45
CA GLY A 259 -11.19 -1.68 -10.19
C GLY A 259 -12.09 -2.05 -9.01
N TYR A 260 -11.78 -3.13 -8.30
CA TYR A 260 -12.67 -3.71 -7.28
C TYR A 260 -12.71 -2.95 -5.94
N ARG A 261 -11.68 -2.12 -5.65
CA ARG A 261 -11.60 -1.34 -4.39
C ARG A 261 -11.81 0.15 -4.56
N ARG A 262 -11.47 0.69 -5.73
CA ARG A 262 -11.55 2.12 -6.03
C ARG A 262 -12.53 2.35 -7.16
N GLY A 263 -13.38 3.37 -7.03
CA GLY A 263 -14.36 3.64 -8.08
C GLY A 263 -15.37 4.70 -7.69
N PHE A 264 -16.53 4.60 -8.31
CA PHE A 264 -17.66 5.51 -8.19
C PHE A 264 -18.90 4.70 -7.84
N ASP A 265 -19.64 5.09 -6.80
CA ASP A 265 -20.92 4.50 -6.50
C ASP A 265 -22.03 5.32 -7.16
N VAL A 266 -22.72 4.73 -8.14
CA VAL A 266 -23.76 5.39 -8.93
C VAL A 266 -25.01 4.54 -8.90
N ALA A 267 -26.12 5.09 -8.43
CA ALA A 267 -27.41 4.40 -8.30
C ALA A 267 -27.33 3.06 -7.52
N GLY A 268 -26.47 2.98 -6.52
CA GLY A 268 -26.26 1.76 -5.70
C GLY A 268 -25.31 0.72 -6.29
N GLU A 269 -24.75 0.96 -7.47
CA GLU A 269 -23.76 0.08 -8.11
C GLU A 269 -22.36 0.68 -8.04
N HIS A 270 -21.38 -0.16 -7.67
CA HIS A 270 -19.97 0.20 -7.73
C HIS A 270 -19.45 0.15 -9.18
N LYS A 271 -18.84 1.23 -9.65
CA LYS A 271 -18.21 1.36 -10.96
C LYS A 271 -16.71 1.57 -10.79
N SER A 272 -15.89 0.83 -11.54
CA SER A 272 -14.43 0.93 -11.50
C SER A 272 -13.94 2.36 -11.76
N HIS A 273 -12.85 2.77 -11.09
CA HIS A 273 -12.15 4.01 -11.41
C HIS A 273 -11.33 3.93 -12.71
N LEU A 274 -11.09 2.71 -13.21
CA LEU A 274 -10.44 2.48 -14.50
C LEU A 274 -11.50 2.69 -15.59
N ILE A 275 -11.26 3.64 -16.46
CA ILE A 275 -12.20 4.05 -17.50
C ILE A 275 -11.56 3.81 -18.86
N ASP A 276 -12.32 3.26 -19.79
CA ASP A 276 -11.91 3.15 -21.19
C ASP A 276 -12.10 4.51 -21.89
N PRO A 277 -11.01 5.21 -22.29
CA PRO A 277 -11.12 6.52 -22.94
C PRO A 277 -11.85 6.48 -24.28
N ARG A 278 -11.93 5.29 -24.92
CA ARG A 278 -12.60 5.11 -26.21
C ARG A 278 -14.12 5.12 -26.10
N THR A 279 -14.65 4.84 -24.91
CA THR A 279 -16.09 4.77 -24.63
C THR A 279 -16.54 5.69 -23.50
N ALA A 280 -15.60 6.26 -22.74
CA ALA A 280 -15.80 6.96 -21.48
C ALA A 280 -16.51 6.12 -20.39
N MET A 281 -16.56 4.78 -20.54
CA MET A 281 -17.21 3.86 -19.61
C MET A 281 -16.21 3.22 -18.65
N PRO A 282 -16.59 3.01 -17.37
CA PRO A 282 -15.81 2.21 -16.43
C PRO A 282 -15.61 0.78 -16.94
N ALA A 283 -14.39 0.26 -16.74
CA ALA A 283 -14.04 -1.12 -17.06
C ALA A 283 -14.85 -2.12 -16.22
N VAL A 284 -15.31 -3.21 -16.83
CA VAL A 284 -16.20 -4.20 -16.19
C VAL A 284 -15.75 -5.67 -16.34
N GLY A 285 -14.86 -5.96 -17.29
CA GLY A 285 -14.53 -7.35 -17.66
C GLY A 285 -13.45 -8.01 -16.82
N VAL A 286 -12.59 -7.22 -16.17
CA VAL A 286 -11.42 -7.66 -15.42
C VAL A 286 -11.45 -7.05 -14.03
N LEU A 287 -11.39 -7.88 -12.98
CA LEU A 287 -11.29 -7.42 -11.60
C LEU A 287 -9.88 -6.94 -11.27
N SER A 288 -8.86 -7.72 -11.67
CA SER A 288 -7.46 -7.35 -11.48
C SER A 288 -6.58 -7.89 -12.60
N SER A 289 -5.50 -7.16 -12.86
CA SER A 289 -4.45 -7.52 -13.80
C SER A 289 -3.10 -7.30 -13.14
N SER A 290 -2.30 -8.36 -12.99
CA SER A 290 -0.92 -8.30 -12.53
C SER A 290 0.01 -8.58 -13.70
N VAL A 291 1.01 -7.72 -13.91
CA VAL A 291 1.98 -7.86 -15.00
C VAL A 291 3.40 -7.79 -14.45
N ILE A 292 4.21 -8.79 -14.84
CA ILE A 292 5.64 -8.85 -14.54
C ILE A 292 6.40 -8.53 -15.83
N ALA A 293 7.32 -7.56 -15.75
CA ALA A 293 8.22 -7.22 -16.86
C ALA A 293 9.61 -6.84 -16.34
N LYS A 294 10.61 -6.82 -17.21
CA LYS A 294 11.94 -6.31 -16.86
C LYS A 294 11.90 -4.79 -16.66
N ASP A 295 11.17 -4.12 -17.54
CA ASP A 295 10.93 -2.69 -17.47
C ASP A 295 9.66 -2.40 -16.64
N ALA A 296 9.80 -1.51 -15.64
CA ALA A 296 8.72 -1.19 -14.72
C ALA A 296 7.61 -0.35 -15.37
N GLU A 297 7.97 0.51 -16.33
CA GLU A 297 7.00 1.28 -17.11
C GLU A 297 6.08 0.34 -17.90
N THR A 298 6.67 -0.64 -18.60
CA THR A 298 5.93 -1.68 -19.33
C THR A 298 5.00 -2.46 -18.41
N ALA A 299 5.46 -2.85 -17.20
CA ALA A 299 4.61 -3.52 -16.23
C ALA A 299 3.40 -2.66 -15.83
N GLY A 300 3.61 -1.37 -15.51
CA GLY A 300 2.55 -0.43 -15.11
C GLY A 300 1.56 -0.12 -16.23
N ALA A 301 2.06 0.12 -17.44
CA ALA A 301 1.25 0.41 -18.63
C ALA A 301 0.36 -0.79 -18.99
N LEU A 302 0.96 -1.97 -19.12
CA LEU A 302 0.22 -3.18 -19.45
C LEU A 302 -0.77 -3.57 -18.36
N ALA A 303 -0.41 -3.50 -17.06
CA ALA A 303 -1.36 -3.78 -15.98
C ALA A 303 -2.61 -2.91 -16.09
N THR A 304 -2.46 -1.61 -16.39
CA THR A 304 -3.60 -0.71 -16.58
C THR A 304 -4.39 -1.06 -17.84
N ALA A 305 -3.72 -1.26 -18.98
CA ALA A 305 -4.38 -1.59 -20.25
C ALA A 305 -5.19 -2.90 -20.16
N LEU A 306 -4.59 -3.94 -19.58
CA LEU A 306 -5.23 -5.24 -19.42
C LEU A 306 -6.43 -5.22 -18.47
N SER A 307 -6.45 -4.31 -17.50
CA SER A 307 -7.62 -4.12 -16.62
C SER A 307 -8.80 -3.42 -17.32
N ILE A 308 -8.56 -2.74 -18.43
CA ILE A 308 -9.59 -2.03 -19.21
C ILE A 308 -10.08 -2.91 -20.38
N LEU A 309 -9.18 -3.62 -21.02
CA LEU A 309 -9.46 -4.47 -22.17
C LEU A 309 -10.26 -5.72 -21.80
N SER A 310 -10.98 -6.29 -22.78
CA SER A 310 -11.51 -7.64 -22.64
C SER A 310 -10.35 -8.67 -22.60
N PRO A 311 -10.52 -9.86 -21.98
CA PRO A 311 -9.47 -10.88 -21.92
C PRO A 311 -8.88 -11.23 -23.30
N ARG A 312 -9.72 -11.31 -24.34
CA ARG A 312 -9.27 -11.57 -25.71
C ARG A 312 -8.41 -10.44 -26.28
N ALA A 313 -8.82 -9.19 -26.07
CA ALA A 313 -8.03 -8.03 -26.50
C ALA A 313 -6.73 -7.90 -25.70
N SER A 314 -6.76 -8.27 -24.42
CA SER A 314 -5.56 -8.35 -23.59
C SER A 314 -4.55 -9.35 -24.13
N GLN A 315 -4.99 -10.54 -24.53
CA GLN A 315 -4.11 -11.54 -25.15
C GLN A 315 -3.46 -11.01 -26.44
N ALA A 316 -4.25 -10.38 -27.33
CA ALA A 316 -3.73 -9.82 -28.57
C ALA A 316 -2.70 -8.69 -28.34
N LEU A 317 -2.90 -7.84 -27.32
CA LEU A 317 -1.90 -6.83 -26.92
C LEU A 317 -0.62 -7.51 -26.41
N MET A 318 -0.75 -8.54 -25.58
CA MET A 318 0.39 -9.25 -25.00
C MET A 318 1.22 -10.07 -25.99
N GLU A 319 0.69 -10.41 -27.16
CA GLU A 319 1.47 -10.99 -28.26
C GLU A 319 2.57 -10.03 -28.76
N GLN A 320 2.40 -8.73 -28.57
CA GLN A 320 3.40 -7.70 -28.89
C GLN A 320 4.44 -7.52 -27.77
N HIS A 321 4.22 -8.13 -26.58
CA HIS A 321 5.08 -8.04 -25.40
C HIS A 321 5.45 -9.43 -24.85
N PRO A 322 6.11 -10.29 -25.66
CA PRO A 322 6.41 -11.67 -25.26
C PRO A 322 7.38 -11.78 -24.08
N GLU A 323 8.11 -10.70 -23.75
CA GLU A 323 9.01 -10.59 -22.61
C GLU A 323 8.28 -10.37 -21.27
N ALA A 324 7.00 -10.00 -21.29
CA ALA A 324 6.20 -9.76 -20.12
C ALA A 324 5.28 -10.95 -19.80
N ALA A 325 5.04 -11.19 -18.51
CA ALA A 325 4.11 -12.20 -18.05
C ALA A 325 2.92 -11.54 -17.34
N TYR A 326 1.72 -12.13 -17.45
CA TYR A 326 0.53 -11.57 -16.83
C TYR A 326 -0.35 -12.63 -16.18
N LEU A 327 -1.12 -12.17 -15.18
CA LEU A 327 -2.23 -12.90 -14.56
C LEU A 327 -3.44 -11.96 -14.51
N LEU A 328 -4.54 -12.37 -15.13
CA LEU A 328 -5.84 -11.68 -15.06
C LEU A 328 -6.79 -12.45 -14.16
N VAL A 329 -7.63 -11.73 -13.45
CA VAL A 329 -8.83 -12.25 -12.81
C VAL A 329 -10.03 -11.55 -13.42
N THR A 330 -10.89 -12.30 -14.09
CA THR A 330 -12.08 -11.74 -14.75
C THR A 330 -13.18 -11.44 -13.75
N SER A 331 -14.21 -10.71 -14.18
CA SER A 331 -15.41 -10.45 -13.38
C SER A 331 -16.19 -11.71 -12.98
N SER A 332 -16.00 -12.83 -13.71
CA SER A 332 -16.52 -14.16 -13.34
C SER A 332 -15.62 -14.94 -12.36
N GLY A 333 -14.46 -14.39 -11.98
CA GLY A 333 -13.47 -15.07 -11.15
C GLY A 333 -12.54 -16.02 -11.89
N GLU A 334 -12.63 -16.10 -13.22
CA GLU A 334 -11.71 -16.91 -14.04
C GLU A 334 -10.30 -16.32 -13.97
N ARG A 335 -9.30 -17.21 -13.85
CA ARG A 335 -7.87 -16.87 -13.83
C ARG A 335 -7.25 -17.17 -15.19
N ILE A 336 -6.71 -16.16 -15.84
CA ILE A 336 -6.05 -16.27 -17.16
C ILE A 336 -4.61 -15.81 -17.00
N ALA A 337 -3.66 -16.74 -17.14
CA ALA A 337 -2.24 -16.45 -17.02
C ALA A 337 -1.53 -16.68 -18.37
N SER A 338 -0.51 -15.87 -18.66
CA SER A 338 0.39 -16.14 -19.78
C SER A 338 1.24 -17.38 -19.49
N SER A 339 1.73 -18.05 -20.54
CA SER A 339 2.65 -19.19 -20.39
C SER A 339 3.92 -18.83 -19.63
N GLY A 340 4.38 -17.58 -19.74
CA GLY A 340 5.53 -17.05 -19.01
C GLY A 340 5.30 -16.79 -17.53
N TRP A 341 4.05 -16.81 -17.03
CA TRP A 341 3.77 -16.54 -15.60
C TRP A 341 4.34 -17.63 -14.68
N ALA A 342 4.23 -18.90 -15.09
CA ALA A 342 4.64 -20.04 -14.28
C ALA A 342 6.13 -20.01 -13.85
N GLN A 343 7.00 -19.36 -14.63
CA GLN A 343 8.43 -19.26 -14.30
C GLN A 343 8.69 -18.39 -13.06
N TYR A 344 7.75 -17.53 -12.68
CA TYR A 344 7.84 -16.66 -11.49
C TYR A 344 7.14 -17.25 -10.28
N GLN A 345 6.25 -18.23 -10.48
CA GLN A 345 5.53 -18.84 -9.36
C GLN A 345 6.50 -19.55 -8.42
N GLN A 346 6.37 -19.27 -7.14
CA GLN A 346 7.00 -20.08 -6.14
C GLN A 346 6.26 -21.43 -6.09
N ALA A 347 6.96 -22.54 -6.34
CA ALA A 347 6.38 -23.86 -6.09
C ALA A 347 5.78 -23.86 -4.68
N ALA A 348 4.51 -24.28 -4.57
CA ALA A 348 3.82 -24.32 -3.28
C ALA A 348 4.66 -25.17 -2.32
N THR A 349 5.53 -24.53 -1.57
CA THR A 349 6.17 -25.16 -0.43
C THR A 349 5.04 -25.41 0.55
N GLN A 350 4.78 -26.71 0.81
CA GLN A 350 3.95 -27.09 1.94
C GLN A 350 4.46 -26.27 3.13
N PRO A 351 3.58 -25.72 3.98
CA PRO A 351 4.01 -24.96 5.15
C PRO A 351 5.03 -25.82 5.88
N VAL A 352 6.26 -25.33 5.97
CA VAL A 352 7.28 -25.97 6.80
C VAL A 352 6.72 -25.86 8.20
N ALA A 353 6.21 -26.98 8.70
CA ALA A 353 5.86 -27.09 10.10
C ALA A 353 7.18 -26.90 10.85
N TYR A 354 7.40 -25.72 11.40
CA TYR A 354 8.45 -25.50 12.36
C TYR A 354 8.22 -26.48 13.49
N GLN A 355 9.03 -27.53 13.56
CA GLN A 355 9.08 -28.41 14.72
C GLN A 355 9.71 -27.60 15.86
N VAL A 356 8.86 -26.85 16.58
CA VAL A 356 9.21 -26.37 17.91
C VAL A 356 9.45 -27.62 18.76
N LYS A 357 10.67 -27.80 19.23
CA LYS A 357 10.95 -28.77 20.29
C LYS A 357 10.00 -28.44 21.44
N ALA A 358 8.97 -29.27 21.60
CA ALA A 358 8.03 -29.17 22.70
C ALA A 358 8.78 -29.34 24.00
N GLY A 359 8.93 -28.29 24.77
CA GLY A 359 9.15 -28.38 26.20
C GLY A 359 7.98 -29.16 26.79
N SER A 360 8.26 -30.16 27.61
CA SER A 360 7.30 -31.08 28.21
C SER A 360 6.30 -30.36 29.11
N ALA A 361 5.22 -29.81 28.52
CA ALA A 361 4.04 -29.40 29.27
C ALA A 361 3.10 -30.62 29.42
N LYS A 362 2.70 -30.88 30.65
CA LYS A 362 1.77 -31.91 31.06
C LYS A 362 0.46 -31.81 30.25
N PRO A 363 -0.10 -32.91 29.70
CA PRO A 363 -1.34 -32.83 28.93
C PRO A 363 -2.50 -32.39 29.82
N ALA A 364 -3.05 -31.24 29.53
CA ALA A 364 -4.32 -30.80 30.09
C ALA A 364 -5.47 -31.59 29.43
N ALA A 365 -6.52 -31.89 30.21
CA ALA A 365 -7.68 -32.65 29.78
C ALA A 365 -8.27 -32.18 28.45
N ALA A 366 -8.68 -33.13 27.59
CA ALA A 366 -9.24 -32.89 26.26
C ALA A 366 -10.57 -32.14 26.35
N GLY A 367 -10.52 -30.81 26.20
CA GLY A 367 -11.71 -30.02 25.91
C GLY A 367 -12.02 -30.04 24.41
N ALA A 368 -13.27 -29.75 24.01
CA ALA A 368 -13.65 -29.65 22.63
C ALA A 368 -12.75 -28.59 21.91
N THR A 369 -12.27 -28.93 20.71
CA THR A 369 -11.50 -27.99 19.89
C THR A 369 -12.44 -27.04 19.14
N TRP A 370 -11.91 -25.91 18.64
CA TRP A 370 -12.60 -24.99 17.75
C TRP A 370 -13.29 -25.73 16.60
N ASN A 371 -14.53 -25.35 16.31
CA ASN A 371 -15.27 -25.90 15.18
C ASN A 371 -14.75 -25.31 13.86
N GLN A 372 -14.04 -26.11 13.06
CA GLN A 372 -13.39 -25.69 11.82
C GLN A 372 -14.36 -25.19 10.72
N SER A 373 -15.66 -25.49 10.82
CA SER A 373 -16.68 -24.94 9.91
C SER A 373 -17.08 -23.52 10.25
N MET A 374 -16.54 -22.96 11.34
CA MET A 374 -16.83 -21.61 11.82
C MET A 374 -15.62 -20.70 11.60
N GLU A 375 -15.90 -19.42 11.40
CA GLU A 375 -14.90 -18.35 11.36
C GLU A 375 -15.41 -17.12 12.15
N LEU A 376 -14.48 -16.29 12.64
CA LEU A 376 -14.79 -14.95 13.11
C LEU A 376 -14.35 -13.95 12.06
N GLN A 377 -15.26 -13.14 11.55
CA GLN A 377 -14.94 -11.96 10.75
C GLN A 377 -14.96 -10.72 11.65
N VAL A 378 -13.90 -9.92 11.60
CA VAL A 378 -13.78 -8.61 12.23
C VAL A 378 -13.80 -7.57 11.12
N LYS A 379 -14.84 -6.76 11.05
CA LYS A 379 -14.97 -5.65 10.11
C LYS A 379 -14.73 -4.35 10.87
N LEU A 380 -13.70 -3.61 10.51
CA LEU A 380 -13.34 -2.35 11.17
C LEU A 380 -13.29 -1.20 10.17
N THR A 381 -13.65 -0.01 10.63
CA THR A 381 -13.62 1.21 9.80
C THR A 381 -12.58 2.16 10.36
N LEU A 382 -11.69 2.66 9.49
CA LEU A 382 -10.75 3.73 9.77
C LEU A 382 -11.39 5.04 9.29
N PRO A 383 -11.72 5.99 10.19
CA PRO A 383 -12.37 7.23 9.81
C PRO A 383 -11.41 8.17 9.09
N ARG A 384 -11.94 9.00 8.20
CA ARG A 384 -11.21 10.13 7.65
C ARG A 384 -11.17 11.23 8.71
N ILE A 385 -9.97 11.63 9.12
CA ILE A 385 -9.75 12.69 10.10
C ILE A 385 -9.20 13.90 9.37
N GLU A 386 -9.90 15.03 9.43
CA GLU A 386 -9.50 16.31 8.83
C GLU A 386 -8.36 16.92 9.66
N ASN A 387 -7.13 16.63 9.27
CA ASN A 387 -5.93 17.17 9.88
C ASN A 387 -4.85 17.39 8.80
N PRO A 388 -4.27 18.59 8.66
CA PRO A 388 -3.21 18.87 7.68
C PRO A 388 -1.96 17.99 7.83
N ARG A 389 -1.75 17.43 9.03
CA ARG A 389 -0.66 16.50 9.35
C ARG A 389 -1.18 15.09 9.59
N TYR A 390 -2.29 14.71 8.94
CA TYR A 390 -2.87 13.38 9.08
C TYR A 390 -1.83 12.31 8.76
N ARG A 391 -1.72 11.33 9.66
CA ARG A 391 -0.97 10.09 9.45
C ARG A 391 -1.94 8.93 9.58
N ARG A 392 -1.73 7.89 8.80
CA ARG A 392 -2.55 6.68 8.86
C ARG A 392 -2.35 6.00 10.21
N PRO A 393 -3.41 5.48 10.84
CA PRO A 393 -3.28 4.78 12.11
C PRO A 393 -2.54 3.46 11.95
N TYR A 394 -1.76 3.11 12.96
CA TYR A 394 -1.33 1.74 13.20
C TYR A 394 -2.52 0.97 13.75
N VAL A 395 -2.69 -0.28 13.34
CA VAL A 395 -3.82 -1.11 13.76
C VAL A 395 -3.31 -2.48 14.18
N ALA A 396 -3.78 -2.96 15.32
CA ALA A 396 -3.61 -4.33 15.75
C ALA A 396 -4.97 -4.98 16.03
N VAL A 397 -5.12 -6.24 15.61
CA VAL A 397 -6.24 -7.10 15.94
C VAL A 397 -5.69 -8.38 16.52
N TRP A 398 -6.01 -8.68 17.78
CA TRP A 398 -5.50 -9.88 18.44
C TRP A 398 -6.54 -10.53 19.35
N VAL A 399 -6.23 -11.74 19.78
CA VAL A 399 -7.08 -12.61 20.59
C VAL A 399 -6.37 -13.02 21.84
N GLU A 400 -7.00 -12.88 22.99
CA GLU A 400 -6.58 -13.44 24.26
C GLU A 400 -7.52 -14.54 24.72
N ASP A 401 -6.96 -15.55 25.39
CA ASP A 401 -7.74 -16.55 26.09
C ASP A 401 -8.25 -16.07 27.46
N LYS A 402 -8.97 -16.94 28.17
CA LYS A 402 -9.51 -16.65 29.50
C LYS A 402 -8.43 -16.34 30.56
N ASP A 403 -7.21 -16.77 30.33
CA ASP A 403 -6.07 -16.55 31.22
C ASP A 403 -5.28 -15.28 30.82
N LYS A 404 -5.84 -14.46 29.88
CA LYS A 404 -5.26 -13.25 29.31
C LYS A 404 -3.95 -13.49 28.56
N TYR A 405 -3.77 -14.69 28.00
CA TYR A 405 -2.63 -14.99 27.16
C TYR A 405 -2.98 -14.65 25.70
N PRO A 406 -2.13 -13.89 24.99
CA PRO A 406 -2.37 -13.53 23.59
C PRO A 406 -2.09 -14.72 22.66
N VAL A 407 -3.13 -15.42 22.28
CA VAL A 407 -3.04 -16.69 21.50
C VAL A 407 -2.84 -16.44 20.01
N ARG A 408 -3.34 -15.29 19.49
CA ARG A 408 -3.24 -14.97 18.06
C ARG A 408 -3.19 -13.47 17.82
N THR A 409 -2.23 -12.98 17.05
CA THR A 409 -2.32 -11.70 16.35
C THR A 409 -2.89 -11.96 14.96
N ILE A 410 -4.09 -11.43 14.68
CA ILE A 410 -4.81 -11.64 13.42
C ILE A 410 -4.30 -10.68 12.36
N ALA A 411 -4.08 -9.42 12.74
CA ALA A 411 -3.57 -8.37 11.87
C ALA A 411 -2.71 -7.39 12.67
N LEU A 412 -1.66 -6.91 12.04
CA LEU A 412 -0.77 -5.88 12.56
C LEU A 412 -0.36 -4.95 11.41
N TRP A 413 -0.96 -3.75 11.36
CA TRP A 413 -0.68 -2.77 10.32
C TRP A 413 0.14 -1.63 10.91
N PHE A 414 1.37 -1.51 10.51
CA PHE A 414 2.26 -0.45 10.97
C PHE A 414 3.24 -0.03 9.89
N LEU A 415 3.88 1.12 10.10
CA LEU A 415 4.86 1.66 9.18
C LEU A 415 6.28 1.55 9.74
N LYS A 416 6.47 1.97 10.98
CA LYS A 416 7.79 2.04 11.61
C LYS A 416 7.79 1.22 12.90
N PRO A 417 8.63 0.18 13.03
CA PRO A 417 8.68 -0.66 14.24
C PRO A 417 8.88 0.13 15.53
N ARG A 418 9.62 1.25 15.48
CA ARG A 418 9.87 2.11 16.65
C ARG A 418 8.62 2.74 17.29
N TYR A 419 7.50 2.77 16.57
CA TYR A 419 6.22 3.31 17.06
C TYR A 419 5.18 2.22 17.36
N LEU A 420 5.57 0.93 17.33
CA LEU A 420 4.69 -0.15 17.76
C LEU A 420 4.26 0.00 19.23
N ASN A 421 5.09 0.66 20.04
CA ASN A 421 4.77 0.99 21.44
C ASN A 421 3.65 2.03 21.59
N GLU A 422 3.24 2.74 20.52
CA GLU A 422 2.04 3.58 20.55
C GLU A 422 0.76 2.74 20.65
N MET A 423 0.78 1.50 20.14
CA MET A 423 -0.25 0.50 20.37
C MET A 423 -0.02 -0.20 21.71
N LYS A 424 -0.34 0.50 22.79
CA LYS A 424 0.02 0.15 24.18
C LYS A 424 -0.53 -1.19 24.63
N GLY A 425 -1.74 -1.54 24.17
CA GLY A 425 -2.40 -2.80 24.47
C GLY A 425 -1.69 -3.96 23.81
N TRP A 426 -1.65 -3.96 22.49
CA TRP A 426 -1.02 -5.02 21.71
C TRP A 426 0.46 -5.18 22.06
N TYR A 427 1.21 -4.09 22.16
CA TYR A 427 2.65 -4.13 22.42
C TYR A 427 2.98 -4.79 23.78
N ARG A 428 2.22 -4.44 24.83
CA ARG A 428 2.36 -5.08 26.15
C ARG A 428 2.09 -6.59 26.07
N ASP A 429 1.02 -6.98 25.41
CA ASP A 429 0.58 -8.37 25.36
C ASP A 429 1.51 -9.21 24.46
N ASP A 430 2.00 -8.63 23.35
CA ASP A 430 3.02 -9.29 22.51
C ASP A 430 4.36 -9.46 23.23
N GLN A 431 4.77 -8.54 24.13
CA GLN A 431 5.96 -8.74 24.96
C GLN A 431 5.80 -9.95 25.89
N VAL A 432 4.62 -10.16 26.49
CA VAL A 432 4.33 -11.34 27.31
C VAL A 432 4.46 -12.62 26.49
N ARG A 433 3.88 -12.63 25.29
CA ARG A 433 3.97 -13.76 24.38
C ARG A 433 5.43 -14.01 23.93
N ASN A 434 6.15 -12.97 23.53
CA ASN A 434 7.54 -13.07 23.08
C ASN A 434 8.46 -13.61 24.17
N LEU A 435 8.27 -13.22 25.43
CA LEU A 435 8.99 -13.78 26.56
C LEU A 435 8.70 -15.27 26.77
N ALA A 436 7.47 -15.72 26.48
CA ALA A 436 7.06 -17.11 26.64
C ALA A 436 7.50 -17.99 25.45
N GLU A 437 7.43 -17.48 24.23
CA GLU A 437 7.63 -18.25 22.99
C GLU A 437 9.01 -18.01 22.36
N GLY A 438 9.70 -16.92 22.69
CA GLY A 438 11.01 -16.56 22.10
C GLY A 438 10.91 -16.18 20.62
N THR A 439 9.73 -15.75 20.13
CA THR A 439 9.48 -15.46 18.71
C THR A 439 8.97 -14.03 18.50
N ASP A 440 9.52 -13.33 17.51
CA ASP A 440 9.00 -12.05 17.05
C ASP A 440 8.01 -12.28 15.91
N ILE A 441 6.72 -12.05 16.18
CA ILE A 441 5.67 -12.20 15.16
C ILE A 441 5.46 -10.95 14.30
N SER A 442 6.03 -9.81 14.68
CA SER A 442 5.87 -8.56 13.92
C SER A 442 6.39 -8.69 12.49
N ALA A 443 7.40 -9.52 12.26
CA ALA A 443 7.95 -9.80 10.94
C ALA A 443 7.08 -10.72 10.06
N THR A 444 6.14 -11.47 10.64
CA THR A 444 5.35 -12.50 9.94
C THR A 444 3.89 -12.12 9.71
N VAL A 445 3.33 -11.25 10.55
CA VAL A 445 1.90 -10.86 10.53
C VAL A 445 1.71 -9.42 10.08
N SER A 446 2.80 -8.66 9.93
CA SER A 446 2.76 -7.24 9.64
C SER A 446 2.43 -6.91 8.18
N SER A 447 1.72 -5.82 7.99
CA SER A 447 1.55 -5.17 6.69
C SER A 447 1.48 -3.66 6.86
N ALA A 448 1.58 -2.91 5.75
CA ALA A 448 1.53 -1.45 5.76
C ALA A 448 0.22 -0.92 6.36
N THR A 449 0.28 0.31 6.88
CA THR A 449 -0.90 1.08 7.32
C THR A 449 -1.93 1.23 6.20
N ARG A 450 -3.19 1.45 6.54
CA ARG A 450 -4.31 1.55 5.61
C ARG A 450 -4.85 2.97 5.51
N GLU A 451 -5.36 3.33 4.33
CA GLU A 451 -6.14 4.56 4.10
C GLU A 451 -7.44 4.54 4.92
N PRO A 452 -8.09 5.72 5.14
CA PRO A 452 -9.45 5.74 5.63
C PRO A 452 -10.37 4.86 4.77
N GLY A 453 -11.14 4.00 5.41
CA GLY A 453 -11.99 3.02 4.73
C GLY A 453 -12.43 1.89 5.64
N THR A 454 -13.16 0.93 5.10
CA THR A 454 -13.63 -0.24 5.85
C THR A 454 -12.86 -1.48 5.40
N TYR A 455 -12.37 -2.24 6.36
CA TYR A 455 -11.52 -3.42 6.17
C TYR A 455 -12.06 -4.58 6.96
N SER A 456 -11.80 -5.79 6.48
CA SER A 456 -12.18 -7.02 7.16
C SER A 456 -10.95 -7.90 7.37
N VAL A 457 -10.86 -8.54 8.55
CA VAL A 457 -9.89 -9.60 8.83
C VAL A 457 -10.63 -10.79 9.42
N LYS A 458 -10.06 -12.00 9.29
CA LYS A 458 -10.69 -13.24 9.74
C LYS A 458 -9.80 -14.00 10.72
N TRP A 459 -10.45 -14.72 11.63
CA TRP A 459 -9.79 -15.71 12.47
C TRP A 459 -10.44 -17.07 12.29
N ASP A 460 -9.61 -18.05 12.00
CA ASP A 460 -9.99 -19.45 11.74
C ASP A 460 -9.87 -20.37 12.97
N GLY A 461 -9.66 -19.76 14.15
CA GLY A 461 -9.49 -20.50 15.41
C GLY A 461 -8.12 -21.12 15.59
N LYS A 462 -7.09 -20.66 14.88
CA LYS A 462 -5.71 -21.10 15.08
C LYS A 462 -4.91 -20.08 15.87
N ASP A 463 -3.98 -20.58 16.68
CA ASP A 463 -2.97 -19.78 17.37
C ASP A 463 -1.87 -19.27 16.41
N ASN A 464 -0.86 -18.56 16.93
CA ASN A 464 0.27 -18.07 16.14
C ASN A 464 1.13 -19.19 15.54
N ALA A 465 1.10 -20.40 16.10
CA ALA A 465 1.79 -21.59 15.59
C ALA A 465 0.95 -22.38 14.56
N GLY A 466 -0.26 -21.92 14.24
CA GLY A 466 -1.17 -22.59 13.30
C GLY A 466 -1.96 -23.76 13.89
N LYS A 467 -1.91 -23.97 15.21
CA LYS A 467 -2.64 -25.03 15.91
C LYS A 467 -4.03 -24.54 16.31
N LEU A 468 -5.05 -25.40 16.13
CA LEU A 468 -6.42 -25.10 16.57
C LEU A 468 -6.48 -24.89 18.09
N VAL A 469 -7.10 -23.78 18.48
CA VAL A 469 -7.39 -23.48 19.89
C VAL A 469 -8.55 -24.32 20.41
N LYS A 470 -8.73 -24.37 21.72
CA LYS A 470 -9.89 -25.02 22.35
C LYS A 470 -11.14 -24.18 22.12
N ALA A 471 -12.31 -24.81 22.05
CA ALA A 471 -13.58 -24.09 22.16
C ALA A 471 -13.68 -23.45 23.56
N GLY A 472 -14.27 -22.27 23.64
CA GLY A 472 -14.42 -21.53 24.89
C GLY A 472 -14.44 -20.03 24.68
N THR A 473 -14.29 -19.30 25.76
CA THR A 473 -14.36 -17.83 25.76
C THR A 473 -13.00 -17.21 25.46
N TYR A 474 -12.99 -16.28 24.51
CA TYR A 474 -11.83 -15.48 24.11
C TYR A 474 -12.21 -14.01 24.02
N THR A 475 -11.27 -13.15 24.25
CA THR A 475 -11.45 -11.70 24.08
C THR A 475 -10.74 -11.24 22.80
N ILE A 476 -11.50 -10.60 21.93
CA ILE A 476 -10.98 -10.00 20.69
C ILE A 476 -10.70 -8.53 20.97
N PHE A 477 -9.49 -8.09 20.67
CA PHE A 477 -9.06 -6.72 20.82
C PHE A 477 -8.81 -6.09 19.46
N ILE A 478 -9.18 -4.83 19.30
CA ILE A 478 -8.90 -4.00 18.14
C ILE A 478 -8.35 -2.68 18.64
N GLU A 479 -7.13 -2.38 18.28
CA GLU A 479 -6.41 -1.16 18.68
C GLU A 479 -6.00 -0.37 17.45
N ALA A 480 -6.18 0.95 17.50
CA ALA A 480 -5.68 1.87 16.49
C ALA A 480 -5.00 3.05 17.16
N ALA A 481 -3.81 3.42 16.68
CA ALA A 481 -3.04 4.54 17.22
C ALA A 481 -2.35 5.30 16.07
N ARG A 482 -2.33 6.63 16.14
CA ARG A 482 -1.61 7.46 15.18
C ARG A 482 -0.33 8.04 15.78
N GLU A 483 0.73 8.08 14.97
CA GLU A 483 1.95 8.81 15.30
C GLU A 483 1.60 10.29 15.59
N HIS A 484 1.80 10.73 16.81
CA HIS A 484 1.42 12.06 17.31
C HIS A 484 -0.09 12.38 17.20
N GLY A 485 -0.95 11.38 17.28
CA GLY A 485 -2.40 11.49 17.18
C GLY A 485 -3.15 10.81 18.32
N GLY A 486 -4.37 10.40 18.06
CA GLY A 486 -5.23 9.69 18.99
C GLY A 486 -4.86 8.23 19.18
N HIS A 487 -5.55 7.59 20.13
CA HIS A 487 -5.42 6.18 20.45
C HIS A 487 -6.80 5.62 20.80
N SER A 488 -7.17 4.52 20.21
CA SER A 488 -8.42 3.80 20.47
C SER A 488 -8.17 2.34 20.70
N LEU A 489 -8.78 1.78 21.73
CA LEU A 489 -8.76 0.35 22.03
C LEU A 489 -10.19 -0.10 22.33
N VAL A 490 -10.71 -1.01 21.54
CA VAL A 490 -12.01 -1.64 21.77
C VAL A 490 -11.83 -3.16 21.91
N LYS A 491 -12.72 -3.81 22.65
CA LYS A 491 -12.65 -5.24 22.88
C LYS A 491 -14.04 -5.87 23.02
N GLN A 492 -14.13 -7.16 22.68
CA GLN A 492 -15.33 -7.97 22.84
C GLN A 492 -14.96 -9.37 23.29
N GLU A 493 -15.59 -9.82 24.36
CA GLU A 493 -15.54 -11.21 24.78
C GLU A 493 -16.57 -12.02 23.97
N ILE A 494 -16.17 -13.16 23.45
CA ILE A 494 -16.98 -14.05 22.61
C ILE A 494 -16.81 -15.48 23.09
N ASP A 495 -17.92 -16.20 23.27
CA ASP A 495 -17.92 -17.63 23.52
C ASP A 495 -17.96 -18.41 22.21
N PHE A 496 -16.84 -19.02 21.83
CA PHE A 496 -16.69 -19.79 20.60
C PHE A 496 -17.16 -21.24 20.80
N ASN A 497 -18.45 -21.41 20.99
CA ASN A 497 -19.16 -22.67 21.25
C ASN A 497 -19.78 -23.31 20.00
N GLY A 498 -19.49 -22.79 18.80
CA GLY A 498 -20.06 -23.25 17.52
C GLY A 498 -21.41 -22.66 17.17
N LYS A 499 -21.96 -21.74 17.98
CA LYS A 499 -23.18 -20.98 17.66
C LYS A 499 -22.82 -19.62 17.10
N ALA A 500 -23.44 -19.22 15.99
CA ALA A 500 -23.23 -17.90 15.39
C ALA A 500 -23.60 -16.78 16.37
N ALA A 501 -22.80 -15.70 16.33
CA ALA A 501 -22.99 -14.52 17.18
C ALA A 501 -22.48 -13.27 16.46
N GLN A 502 -23.16 -12.14 16.64
CA GLN A 502 -22.80 -10.86 16.04
C GLN A 502 -22.73 -9.78 17.10
N PHE A 503 -21.73 -8.89 16.98
CA PHE A 503 -21.51 -7.78 17.88
C PHE A 503 -21.19 -6.53 17.08
N SER A 504 -21.59 -5.37 17.61
CA SER A 504 -21.23 -4.07 17.06
C SER A 504 -20.67 -3.20 18.17
N LEU A 505 -19.44 -2.74 17.99
CA LEU A 505 -18.75 -1.87 18.93
C LEU A 505 -18.82 -0.42 18.43
N PRO A 506 -19.08 0.54 19.33
CA PRO A 506 -19.27 1.93 18.94
C PRO A 506 -17.99 2.53 18.37
N ALA A 507 -18.14 3.54 17.53
CA ALA A 507 -17.03 4.33 17.01
C ALA A 507 -16.29 5.07 18.15
N SER A 508 -15.01 5.28 17.94
CA SER A 508 -14.09 6.03 18.81
C SER A 508 -13.24 6.99 17.97
N GLU A 509 -12.22 7.63 18.55
CA GLU A 509 -11.42 8.64 17.86
C GLU A 509 -10.72 8.08 16.60
N GLU A 510 -10.06 6.93 16.73
CA GLU A 510 -9.25 6.32 15.64
C GLU A 510 -9.95 5.15 14.93
N LEU A 511 -11.05 4.67 15.49
CA LEU A 511 -11.83 3.56 14.95
C LEU A 511 -13.28 4.01 14.72
N GLY A 512 -13.81 3.86 13.52
CA GLY A 512 -15.24 3.87 13.27
C GLY A 512 -15.93 2.67 13.91
N VAL A 513 -17.15 2.36 13.48
CA VAL A 513 -17.87 1.18 13.97
C VAL A 513 -17.06 -0.08 13.65
N VAL A 514 -16.95 -0.97 14.65
CA VAL A 514 -16.35 -2.29 14.49
C VAL A 514 -17.44 -3.33 14.64
N ALA A 515 -17.58 -4.21 13.63
CA ALA A 515 -18.51 -5.33 13.66
C ALA A 515 -17.74 -6.65 13.75
N LEU A 516 -18.23 -7.54 14.61
CA LEU A 516 -17.69 -8.88 14.82
C LEU A 516 -18.78 -9.88 14.45
N ASP A 517 -18.49 -10.81 13.54
CA ASP A 517 -19.43 -11.80 13.04
C ASP A 517 -18.81 -13.20 13.14
N TYR A 518 -19.22 -13.94 14.18
CA TYR A 518 -18.87 -15.35 14.34
C TYR A 518 -19.91 -16.20 13.63
N ARG A 519 -19.52 -16.83 12.52
CA ARG A 519 -20.44 -17.47 11.58
C ARG A 519 -19.88 -18.76 10.99
N LYS A 520 -20.73 -19.52 10.28
CA LYS A 520 -20.29 -20.59 9.39
C LYS A 520 -19.54 -19.99 8.19
N LYS A 521 -18.50 -20.68 7.78
CA LYS A 521 -17.73 -20.36 6.55
C LYS A 521 -18.60 -20.45 5.32
#